data_6d4ea7b090395cf1ab6c81c7671dc4c4
#
_entry.id   6d4ea7b090395cf1ab6c81c7671dc4c4
#
_cell.length_a   1.000
_cell.length_b   1.000
_cell.length_c   1.000
_cell.angle_alpha   90.00
_cell.angle_beta   90.00
_cell.angle_gamma   90.00
#
_symmetry.space_group_name_H-M   'P 1'
#
loop_
_entity.id
_entity.type
_entity.pdbx_description
1 polymer ?
#
loop_
_entity_poly.entity_id
_entity_poly.type
_entity_poly.pdbx_seq_one_letter_code
_entity_poly.pdbx_strand_id
1 'polypeptide(L)'
;MTAPKTRKEAYARQKQQAKAARVARKTPAVNMTVAQRRDALRAGDPSVLPRRDQGPTRKLARDYVDSHRMASNYLLLLFPLMIASYVVPYVQFAVIFVFVALIVEWNLTGRKIRKLALERFGKADGGAMTIGFYAGSRAYLPRRWRLPAPQVSLGDPI
;
A
#
# COMPACT_ATOMS: atom_id res chain seq x y z
N MET A 1 -2.23 -20.08 33.71
CA MET A 1 -0.99 -20.42 32.96
C MET A 1 0.21 -20.02 33.77
N THR A 2 1.09 -20.97 34.17
CA THR A 2 2.27 -20.70 34.95
C THR A 2 3.35 -19.99 34.13
N ALA A 3 4.04 -19.01 34.73
CA ALA A 3 5.12 -18.29 34.07
C ALA A 3 6.29 -19.22 33.74
N PRO A 4 7.03 -19.01 32.63
CA PRO A 4 8.19 -19.83 32.28
C PRO A 4 9.31 -19.65 33.30
N LYS A 5 9.85 -20.77 33.83
CA LYS A 5 10.90 -20.76 34.81
C LYS A 5 12.31 -20.55 34.23
N THR A 6 12.48 -20.79 32.93
CA THR A 6 13.77 -20.65 32.26
C THR A 6 13.66 -19.86 30.95
N ARG A 7 14.76 -19.21 30.56
CA ARG A 7 14.86 -18.46 29.29
C ARG A 7 14.59 -19.37 28.05
N LYS A 8 14.98 -20.64 28.17
CA LYS A 8 14.78 -21.67 27.14
C LYS A 8 13.29 -22.02 26.95
N GLU A 9 12.56 -22.13 28.07
CA GLU A 9 11.11 -22.38 28.07
C GLU A 9 10.34 -21.17 27.54
N ALA A 10 10.74 -19.95 27.91
CA ALA A 10 10.14 -18.73 27.39
C ALA A 10 10.27 -18.67 25.87
N TYR A 11 11.45 -18.96 25.33
CA TYR A 11 11.71 -18.97 23.88
C TYR A 11 10.93 -20.09 23.17
N ALA A 12 10.86 -21.29 23.77
CA ALA A 12 10.08 -22.39 23.23
C ALA A 12 8.57 -22.06 23.18
N ARG A 13 8.01 -21.45 24.24
CA ARG A 13 6.61 -20.98 24.28
C ARG A 13 6.35 -19.89 23.22
N GLN A 14 7.27 -18.92 23.10
CA GLN A 14 7.15 -17.87 22.10
C GLN A 14 7.15 -18.45 20.69
N LYS A 15 8.01 -19.44 20.41
CA LYS A 15 8.08 -20.14 19.12
C LYS A 15 6.81 -20.97 18.86
N GLN A 16 6.25 -21.61 19.89
CA GLN A 16 4.98 -22.33 19.76
C GLN A 16 3.81 -21.38 19.55
N GLN A 17 3.74 -20.26 20.27
CA GLN A 17 2.73 -19.24 20.07
C GLN A 17 2.83 -18.59 18.67
N ALA A 18 4.07 -18.34 18.20
CA ALA A 18 4.28 -17.86 16.84
C ALA A 18 3.86 -18.88 15.77
N LYS A 19 4.10 -20.19 16.01
CA LYS A 19 3.60 -21.26 15.14
C LYS A 19 2.07 -21.36 15.17
N ALA A 20 1.47 -21.37 16.37
CA ALA A 20 0.02 -21.40 16.53
C ALA A 20 -0.65 -20.17 15.90
N ALA A 21 -0.07 -18.97 16.10
CA ALA A 21 -0.51 -17.75 15.44
C ALA A 21 -0.34 -17.80 13.91
N ARG A 22 0.69 -18.46 13.39
CA ARG A 22 0.84 -18.73 11.95
C ARG A 22 -0.20 -19.70 11.41
N VAL A 23 -0.55 -20.74 12.16
CA VAL A 23 -1.57 -21.70 11.80
C VAL A 23 -2.98 -21.10 11.88
N ALA A 24 -3.27 -20.35 12.96
CA ALA A 24 -4.52 -19.60 13.11
C ALA A 24 -4.66 -18.46 12.08
N ARG A 25 -3.54 -17.95 11.57
CA ARG A 25 -3.46 -16.94 10.50
C ARG A 25 -3.47 -17.52 9.09
N LYS A 26 -3.25 -18.80 8.91
CA LYS A 26 -3.81 -19.54 7.80
C LYS A 26 -5.31 -19.64 8.08
N THR A 27 -6.01 -18.49 7.92
CA THR A 27 -7.45 -18.52 7.61
C THR A 27 -7.64 -19.70 6.70
N PRO A 28 -8.67 -20.55 6.90
CA PRO A 28 -8.96 -21.58 5.94
C PRO A 28 -8.90 -20.86 4.60
N ALA A 29 -7.87 -21.13 3.82
CA ALA A 29 -7.85 -20.76 2.44
C ALA A 29 -9.12 -21.44 1.96
N VAL A 30 -10.20 -20.67 1.93
CA VAL A 30 -11.43 -21.09 1.30
C VAL A 30 -10.91 -21.78 0.06
N ASN A 31 -11.40 -22.99 -0.25
CA ASN A 31 -10.97 -23.79 -1.40
C ASN A 31 -11.35 -23.01 -2.67
N MET A 32 -10.79 -21.81 -2.81
CA MET A 32 -10.98 -20.92 -3.93
C MET A 32 -10.12 -21.41 -5.07
N THR A 33 -10.73 -21.60 -6.20
CA THR A 33 -9.99 -21.77 -7.45
C THR A 33 -9.13 -20.53 -7.71
N VAL A 34 -8.09 -20.69 -8.54
CA VAL A 34 -7.21 -19.55 -8.93
C VAL A 34 -8.02 -18.40 -9.54
N ALA A 35 -9.05 -18.72 -10.32
CA ALA A 35 -9.96 -17.72 -10.90
C ALA A 35 -10.72 -16.96 -9.80
N GLN A 36 -11.39 -17.66 -8.91
CA GLN A 36 -12.12 -17.06 -7.78
C GLN A 36 -11.23 -16.17 -6.91
N ARG A 37 -9.99 -16.62 -6.64
CA ARG A 37 -9.03 -15.81 -5.89
C ARG A 37 -8.63 -14.53 -6.62
N ARG A 38 -8.47 -14.58 -7.95
CA ARG A 38 -8.19 -13.37 -8.76
C ARG A 38 -9.36 -12.39 -8.72
N ASP A 39 -10.58 -12.90 -8.83
CA ASP A 39 -11.78 -12.07 -8.81
C ASP A 39 -11.99 -11.44 -7.43
N ALA A 40 -11.80 -12.19 -6.36
CA ALA A 40 -11.81 -11.69 -4.98
C ALA A 40 -10.71 -10.62 -4.73
N LEU A 41 -9.50 -10.82 -5.28
CA LEU A 41 -8.44 -9.81 -5.23
C LEU A 41 -8.81 -8.55 -6.01
N ARG A 42 -9.44 -8.67 -7.17
CA ARG A 42 -9.91 -7.53 -7.95
C ARG A 42 -11.03 -6.79 -7.22
N ALA A 43 -11.95 -7.53 -6.62
CA ALA A 43 -13.03 -6.97 -5.80
C ALA A 43 -12.53 -6.29 -4.51
N GLY A 44 -11.29 -6.56 -4.08
CA GLY A 44 -10.74 -5.99 -2.85
C GLY A 44 -11.21 -6.69 -1.59
N ASP A 45 -11.57 -7.97 -1.67
CA ASP A 45 -11.99 -8.77 -0.52
C ASP A 45 -10.86 -8.83 0.54
N PRO A 46 -11.12 -8.36 1.78
CA PRO A 46 -10.12 -8.35 2.85
C PRO A 46 -9.53 -9.73 3.17
N SER A 47 -10.26 -10.82 2.90
CA SER A 47 -9.83 -12.18 3.20
C SER A 47 -8.65 -12.65 2.35
N VAL A 48 -8.55 -12.15 1.11
CA VAL A 48 -7.51 -12.52 0.14
C VAL A 48 -6.44 -11.44 -0.06
N LEU A 49 -6.69 -10.22 0.45
CA LEU A 49 -5.76 -9.11 0.33
C LEU A 49 -4.45 -9.37 1.10
N PRO A 50 -3.29 -9.00 0.53
CA PRO A 50 -2.04 -8.96 1.26
C PRO A 50 -2.15 -8.07 2.50
N ARG A 51 -1.44 -8.42 3.57
CA ARG A 51 -1.46 -7.65 4.83
C ARG A 51 -1.18 -6.16 4.67
N ARG A 52 -0.27 -5.81 3.75
CA ARG A 52 0.08 -4.42 3.45
C ARG A 52 -1.11 -3.62 2.91
N ASP A 53 -2.10 -4.29 2.32
CA ASP A 53 -3.26 -3.68 1.67
C ASP A 53 -4.51 -3.75 2.54
N GLN A 54 -4.44 -4.46 3.69
CA GLN A 54 -5.54 -4.58 4.65
C GLN A 54 -5.64 -3.35 5.54
N GLY A 55 -6.84 -3.13 6.09
CA GLY A 55 -7.13 -2.06 7.04
C GLY A 55 -7.83 -0.84 6.43
N PRO A 56 -8.55 -0.09 7.28
CA PRO A 56 -9.38 1.04 6.84
C PRO A 56 -8.55 2.19 6.27
N THR A 57 -7.40 2.49 6.87
CA THR A 57 -6.49 3.53 6.37
C THR A 57 -5.95 3.19 4.97
N ARG A 58 -5.64 1.91 4.72
CA ARG A 58 -5.16 1.46 3.41
C ARG A 58 -6.27 1.49 2.36
N LYS A 59 -7.50 1.13 2.74
CA LYS A 59 -8.66 1.29 1.86
C LYS A 59 -8.86 2.76 1.49
N LEU A 60 -8.88 3.65 2.48
CA LEU A 60 -9.00 5.09 2.25
C LEU A 60 -7.89 5.63 1.33
N ALA A 61 -6.66 5.17 1.50
CA ALA A 61 -5.55 5.55 0.64
C ALA A 61 -5.75 5.10 -0.81
N ARG A 62 -6.29 3.90 -1.04
CA ARG A 62 -6.63 3.42 -2.39
C ARG A 62 -7.71 4.27 -3.04
N ASP A 63 -8.79 4.50 -2.30
CA ASP A 63 -9.93 5.27 -2.78
C ASP A 63 -9.50 6.71 -3.10
N TYR A 64 -8.66 7.32 -2.26
CA TYR A 64 -8.10 8.66 -2.49
C TYR A 64 -7.26 8.72 -3.78
N VAL A 65 -6.37 7.76 -4.00
CA VAL A 65 -5.52 7.70 -5.21
C VAL A 65 -6.37 7.44 -6.46
N ASP A 66 -7.42 6.64 -6.32
CA ASP A 66 -8.27 6.27 -7.45
C ASP A 66 -9.25 7.39 -7.85
N SER A 67 -9.60 8.28 -6.90
CA SER A 67 -10.46 9.44 -7.16
C SER A 67 -9.68 10.68 -7.63
N HIS A 68 -8.39 10.78 -7.34
CA HIS A 68 -7.57 11.95 -7.66
C HIS A 68 -6.55 11.66 -8.77
N ARG A 69 -6.23 12.70 -9.55
CA ARG A 69 -5.07 12.68 -10.43
C ARG A 69 -3.85 13.13 -9.66
N MET A 70 -2.80 12.31 -9.65
CA MET A 70 -1.53 12.59 -9.00
C MET A 70 -0.43 12.71 -10.05
N ALA A 71 0.63 13.50 -9.78
CA ALA A 71 1.79 13.56 -10.66
C ALA A 71 2.44 12.18 -10.83
N SER A 72 2.39 11.35 -9.78
CA SER A 72 2.85 9.95 -9.83
C SER A 72 2.14 9.09 -10.89
N ASN A 73 0.96 9.46 -11.38
CA ASN A 73 0.27 8.73 -12.46
C ASN A 73 1.04 8.82 -13.80
N TYR A 74 1.88 9.83 -13.95
CA TYR A 74 2.68 10.08 -15.15
C TYR A 74 4.10 9.54 -15.05
N LEU A 75 4.46 8.88 -13.94
CA LEU A 75 5.82 8.39 -13.69
C LEU A 75 6.31 7.45 -14.80
N LEU A 76 5.44 6.62 -15.38
CA LEU A 76 5.80 5.75 -16.50
C LEU A 76 6.18 6.54 -17.77
N LEU A 77 5.62 7.73 -17.96
CA LEU A 77 5.96 8.59 -19.10
C LEU A 77 7.34 9.24 -18.94
N LEU A 78 7.89 9.26 -17.71
CA LEU A 78 9.23 9.77 -17.45
C LEU A 78 10.32 8.74 -17.76
N PHE A 79 9.97 7.50 -18.06
CA PHE A 79 10.95 6.46 -18.36
C PHE A 79 11.85 6.79 -19.55
N PRO A 80 11.35 7.35 -20.70
CA PRO A 80 12.21 7.83 -21.78
C PRO A 80 13.16 8.94 -21.33
N LEU A 81 12.70 9.84 -20.45
CA LEU A 81 13.54 10.93 -19.89
C LEU A 81 14.67 10.37 -19.04
N MET A 82 14.41 9.30 -18.28
CA MET A 82 15.44 8.60 -17.52
C MET A 82 16.50 8.00 -18.44
N ILE A 83 16.11 7.41 -19.57
CA ILE A 83 17.06 6.90 -20.57
C ILE A 83 17.88 8.04 -21.17
N ALA A 84 17.23 9.14 -21.54
CA ALA A 84 17.91 10.31 -22.11
C ALA A 84 18.95 10.93 -21.15
N SER A 85 18.76 10.79 -19.84
CA SER A 85 19.70 11.31 -18.83
C SER A 85 21.08 10.65 -18.87
N TYR A 86 21.20 9.45 -19.44
CA TYR A 86 22.49 8.79 -19.64
C TYR A 86 23.31 9.43 -20.77
N VAL A 87 22.64 10.05 -21.74
CA VAL A 87 23.30 10.65 -22.93
C VAL A 87 23.49 12.15 -22.73
N VAL A 88 22.55 12.81 -22.09
CA VAL A 88 22.53 14.25 -21.91
C VAL A 88 22.66 14.60 -20.43
N PRO A 89 23.83 15.01 -19.92
CA PRO A 89 24.09 15.24 -18.50
C PRO A 89 23.11 16.22 -17.82
N TYR A 90 22.66 17.23 -18.52
CA TYR A 90 21.72 18.22 -17.96
C TYR A 90 20.35 17.63 -17.66
N VAL A 91 19.93 16.61 -18.41
CA VAL A 91 18.65 15.91 -18.18
C VAL A 91 18.65 15.19 -16.84
N GLN A 92 19.79 14.78 -16.32
CA GLN A 92 19.91 14.16 -15.01
C GLN A 92 19.43 15.07 -13.88
N PHE A 93 19.72 16.37 -13.95
CA PHE A 93 19.22 17.32 -12.96
C PHE A 93 17.70 17.44 -13.00
N ALA A 94 17.10 17.43 -14.18
CA ALA A 94 15.64 17.42 -14.33
C ALA A 94 15.02 16.14 -13.73
N VAL A 95 15.62 14.98 -13.95
CA VAL A 95 15.19 13.72 -13.36
C VAL A 95 15.24 13.76 -11.83
N ILE A 96 16.35 14.26 -11.26
CA ILE A 96 16.49 14.40 -9.80
C ILE A 96 15.39 15.33 -9.25
N PHE A 97 15.17 16.48 -9.90
CA PHE A 97 14.13 17.42 -9.49
C PHE A 97 12.74 16.79 -9.49
N VAL A 98 12.41 16.00 -10.52
CA VAL A 98 11.15 15.28 -10.60
C VAL A 98 11.00 14.27 -9.45
N PHE A 99 12.05 13.51 -9.13
CA PHE A 99 12.00 12.57 -8.00
C PHE A 99 11.80 13.27 -6.66
N VAL A 100 12.45 14.42 -6.45
CA VAL A 100 12.24 15.22 -5.24
C VAL A 100 10.78 15.71 -5.17
N ALA A 101 10.23 16.19 -6.28
CA ALA A 101 8.84 16.63 -6.36
C ALA A 101 7.85 15.47 -6.04
N LEU A 102 8.12 14.25 -6.53
CA LEU A 102 7.31 13.07 -6.22
C LEU A 102 7.37 12.71 -4.74
N ILE A 103 8.54 12.79 -4.10
CA ILE A 103 8.67 12.54 -2.65
C ILE A 103 7.84 13.56 -1.84
N VAL A 104 7.88 14.83 -2.25
CA VAL A 104 7.06 15.89 -1.65
C VAL A 104 5.58 15.60 -1.85
N GLU A 105 5.16 15.25 -3.07
CA GLU A 105 3.77 14.85 -3.37
C GLU A 105 3.31 13.71 -2.47
N TRP A 106 4.13 12.66 -2.31
CA TRP A 106 3.80 11.51 -1.46
C TRP A 106 3.66 11.90 0.00
N ASN A 107 4.54 12.77 0.50
CA ASN A 107 4.46 13.25 1.87
C ASN A 107 3.17 14.07 2.10
N LEU A 108 2.86 14.99 1.21
CA LEU A 108 1.66 15.82 1.29
C LEU A 108 0.38 14.98 1.18
N THR A 109 0.33 14.05 0.23
CA THR A 109 -0.78 13.11 0.06
C THR A 109 -0.95 12.23 1.30
N GLY A 110 0.16 11.71 1.83
CA GLY A 110 0.13 10.90 3.04
C GLY A 110 -0.36 11.66 4.27
N ARG A 111 -0.02 12.95 4.41
CA ARG A 111 -0.55 13.82 5.47
C ARG A 111 -2.06 14.02 5.33
N LYS A 112 -2.56 14.27 4.10
CA LYS A 112 -3.99 14.44 3.82
C LYS A 112 -4.77 13.15 4.16
N ILE A 113 -4.32 12.01 3.65
CA ILE A 113 -4.97 10.72 3.92
C ILE A 113 -4.92 10.39 5.42
N ARG A 114 -3.80 10.64 6.09
CA ARG A 114 -3.69 10.42 7.53
C ARG A 114 -4.67 11.29 8.32
N LYS A 115 -4.82 12.56 7.95
CA LYS A 115 -5.80 13.47 8.57
C LYS A 115 -7.22 12.93 8.40
N LEU A 116 -7.62 12.58 7.17
CA LEU A 116 -8.92 11.99 6.88
C LEU A 116 -9.15 10.66 7.63
N ALA A 117 -8.12 9.83 7.77
CA ALA A 117 -8.23 8.58 8.53
C ALA A 117 -8.46 8.84 10.03
N LEU A 118 -7.78 9.84 10.60
CA LEU A 118 -7.99 10.24 12.00
C LEU A 118 -9.40 10.79 12.23
N GLU A 119 -9.91 11.60 11.31
CA GLU A 119 -11.24 12.17 11.38
C GLU A 119 -12.34 11.10 11.27
N ARG A 120 -12.16 10.11 10.38
CA ARG A 120 -13.19 9.07 10.13
C ARG A 120 -13.14 7.89 11.08
N PHE A 121 -11.93 7.46 11.44
CA PHE A 121 -11.72 6.20 12.18
C PHE A 121 -11.13 6.40 13.57
N GLY A 122 -10.81 7.65 13.94
CA GLY A 122 -10.13 7.98 15.21
C GLY A 122 -8.67 7.48 15.29
N LYS A 123 -8.21 6.74 14.29
CA LYS A 123 -6.85 6.19 14.20
C LYS A 123 -6.36 6.13 12.76
N ALA A 124 -5.04 6.20 12.59
CA ALA A 124 -4.41 6.02 11.29
C ALA A 124 -3.28 4.98 11.40
N ASP A 125 -3.31 3.97 10.54
CA ASP A 125 -2.30 2.92 10.52
C ASP A 125 -1.07 3.39 9.75
N GLY A 126 -0.05 3.83 10.48
CA GLY A 126 1.23 4.29 9.95
C GLY A 126 1.42 5.80 9.91
N GLY A 127 2.66 6.22 9.68
CA GLY A 127 3.04 7.61 9.49
C GLY A 127 2.64 8.17 8.13
N ALA A 128 2.63 9.50 8.01
CA ALA A 128 2.28 10.18 6.76
C ALA A 128 3.13 9.69 5.56
N MET A 129 4.45 9.54 5.76
CA MET A 129 5.34 9.05 4.69
C MET A 129 5.04 7.62 4.27
N THR A 130 4.73 6.73 5.23
CA THR A 130 4.38 5.33 4.94
C THR A 130 3.07 5.23 4.16
N ILE A 131 2.08 6.05 4.52
CA ILE A 131 0.80 6.13 3.81
C ILE A 131 1.01 6.76 2.42
N GLY A 132 1.81 7.82 2.34
CA GLY A 132 2.13 8.51 1.08
C GLY A 132 2.91 7.64 0.11
N PHE A 133 3.91 6.90 0.58
CA PHE A 133 4.65 5.94 -0.24
C PHE A 133 3.73 4.83 -0.78
N TYR A 134 2.83 4.33 0.05
CA TYR A 134 1.82 3.36 -0.39
C TYR A 134 0.89 3.96 -1.47
N ALA A 135 0.41 5.17 -1.25
CA ALA A 135 -0.42 5.90 -2.22
C ALA A 135 0.32 6.13 -3.55
N GLY A 136 1.56 6.62 -3.48
CA GLY A 136 2.42 6.83 -4.65
C GLY A 136 2.72 5.54 -5.40
N SER A 137 3.03 4.46 -4.68
CA SER A 137 3.27 3.14 -5.28
C SER A 137 2.06 2.56 -6.00
N ARG A 138 0.85 2.98 -5.65
CA ARG A 138 -0.37 2.64 -6.38
C ARG A 138 -0.61 3.59 -7.56
N ALA A 139 -0.31 4.87 -7.37
CA ALA A 139 -0.58 5.92 -8.35
C ALA A 139 0.23 5.74 -9.65
N TYR A 140 1.49 5.28 -9.60
CA TYR A 140 2.30 5.11 -10.80
C TYR A 140 1.77 4.03 -11.75
N LEU A 141 0.96 3.09 -11.24
CA LEU A 141 0.35 2.07 -12.09
C LEU A 141 -0.89 2.62 -12.83
N PRO A 142 -1.05 2.34 -14.12
CA PRO A 142 -2.29 2.62 -14.84
C PRO A 142 -3.50 2.00 -14.13
N ARG A 143 -4.64 2.70 -14.08
CA ARG A 143 -5.84 2.24 -13.35
C ARG A 143 -6.23 0.80 -13.65
N ARG A 144 -6.13 0.37 -14.93
CA ARG A 144 -6.47 -0.99 -15.37
C ARG A 144 -5.56 -2.09 -14.79
N TRP A 145 -4.37 -1.72 -14.31
CA TRP A 145 -3.39 -2.67 -13.74
C TRP A 145 -3.37 -2.66 -12.22
N ARG A 146 -4.13 -1.76 -11.60
CA ARG A 146 -4.20 -1.67 -10.14
C ARG A 146 -4.91 -2.87 -9.55
N LEU A 147 -4.33 -3.44 -8.49
CA LEU A 147 -4.93 -4.48 -7.66
C LEU A 147 -4.94 -4.02 -6.20
N PRO A 148 -6.10 -4.05 -5.52
CA PRO A 148 -7.46 -4.31 -6.04
C PRO A 148 -7.88 -3.32 -7.13
N ALA A 149 -8.89 -3.69 -7.93
CA ALA A 149 -9.42 -2.77 -8.94
C ALA A 149 -9.96 -1.50 -8.26
N PRO A 150 -9.89 -0.34 -8.94
CA PRO A 150 -10.48 0.89 -8.44
C PRO A 150 -11.96 0.73 -8.11
N GLN A 151 -12.34 1.09 -6.88
CA GLN A 151 -13.72 1.01 -6.40
C GLN A 151 -14.47 2.35 -6.53
N VAL A 152 -13.75 3.43 -6.81
CA VAL A 152 -14.27 4.79 -6.94
C VAL A 152 -13.92 5.37 -8.30
N SER A 153 -14.74 6.28 -8.81
CA SER A 153 -14.50 7.00 -10.07
C SER A 153 -13.58 8.21 -9.84
N LEU A 154 -13.02 8.73 -10.94
CA LEU A 154 -12.26 9.97 -10.88
C LEU A 154 -13.19 11.14 -10.53
N GLY A 155 -12.82 11.91 -9.52
CA GLY A 155 -13.61 13.05 -9.05
C GLY A 155 -14.62 12.72 -7.96
N ASP A 156 -14.78 11.45 -7.58
CA ASP A 156 -15.67 11.09 -6.49
C ASP A 156 -15.21 11.73 -5.17
N PRO A 157 -16.11 12.28 -4.36
CA PRO A 157 -15.78 12.80 -3.03
C PRO A 157 -15.39 11.64 -2.09
N ILE A 158 -14.33 11.84 -1.34
CA ILE A 158 -13.82 10.85 -0.39
C ILE A 158 -13.81 11.41 1.00
#